data_6540488faa6f31d061553c3d51982170
#
_entry.id   6540488faa6f31d061553c3d51982170
#
_cell.length_a   1.000
_cell.length_b   1.000
_cell.length_c   1.000
_cell.angle_alpha   90.00
_cell.angle_beta   90.00
_cell.angle_gamma   90.00
#
_symmetry.space_group_name_H-M   'P 1'
#
loop_
_entity.id
_entity.type
_entity.pdbx_description
1 polymer ?
#
loop_
_entity_poly.entity_id
_entity_poly.type
_entity_poly.pdbx_seq_one_letter_code
_entity_poly.pdbx_strand_id
1 'polypeptide(L)'
;MGLSLDIGCGAHKNPGTLGVDRRSLPGVAVVCDFEQGLPFLDGSVTAVYLHNIVAHMDDLVTFMEELYRICEPGAKVYVRTPYYASREAFVDPTHVRYITEATFEYFDYPNYYGLKTNFKIRSTYFKMRKPFKFMPAYFQKRFRRYLWNACIEMDIELEAVKPI
;
A
#
# COMPACT_ATOMS: atom_id res chain seq x y z
N MET A 1 -17.37 -1.42 16.12
CA MET A 1 -16.53 -1.81 14.96
C MET A 1 -15.84 -0.55 14.48
N GLY A 2 -14.51 -0.60 14.30
CA GLY A 2 -13.77 0.55 13.79
C GLY A 2 -14.00 0.78 12.29
N LEU A 3 -13.69 1.97 11.81
CA LEU A 3 -13.81 2.35 10.41
C LEU A 3 -12.70 1.71 9.58
N SER A 4 -13.06 0.93 8.55
CA SER A 4 -12.12 0.33 7.60
C SER A 4 -12.35 0.91 6.21
N LEU A 5 -11.27 1.34 5.55
CA LEU A 5 -11.32 1.99 4.24
C LEU A 5 -10.74 1.09 3.15
N ASP A 6 -11.28 1.21 1.94
CA ASP A 6 -10.67 0.69 0.71
C ASP A 6 -10.44 1.88 -0.23
N ILE A 7 -9.20 2.35 -0.31
CA ILE A 7 -8.83 3.56 -1.05
C ILE A 7 -8.39 3.16 -2.46
N GLY A 8 -8.98 3.83 -3.46
CA GLY A 8 -8.86 3.47 -4.86
C GLY A 8 -9.57 2.16 -5.19
N CYS A 9 -10.70 1.91 -4.54
CA CYS A 9 -11.40 0.63 -4.61
C CYS A 9 -12.00 0.32 -5.99
N GLY A 10 -12.12 1.31 -6.88
CA GLY A 10 -12.78 1.13 -8.15
C GLY A 10 -14.20 0.57 -7.99
N ALA A 11 -14.58 -0.34 -8.88
CA ALA A 11 -15.87 -1.03 -8.82
C ALA A 11 -15.86 -2.32 -7.97
N HIS A 12 -14.72 -2.71 -7.38
CA HIS A 12 -14.53 -4.00 -6.70
C HIS A 12 -14.01 -3.83 -5.28
N LYS A 13 -14.79 -3.12 -4.48
CA LYS A 13 -14.51 -2.83 -3.08
C LYS A 13 -14.40 -4.09 -2.22
N ASN A 14 -13.46 -4.13 -1.29
CA ASN A 14 -13.37 -5.16 -0.26
C ASN A 14 -14.65 -5.21 0.58
N PRO A 15 -15.21 -6.40 0.87
CA PRO A 15 -16.37 -6.53 1.74
C PRO A 15 -16.12 -5.94 3.14
N GLY A 16 -17.11 -5.26 3.69
CA GLY A 16 -17.04 -4.68 5.04
C GLY A 16 -16.26 -3.37 5.15
N THR A 17 -15.72 -2.83 4.05
CA THR A 17 -15.01 -1.55 4.03
C THR A 17 -15.88 -0.41 3.50
N LEU A 18 -15.49 0.82 3.78
CA LEU A 18 -16.00 2.02 3.12
C LEU A 18 -15.12 2.31 1.89
N GLY A 19 -15.72 2.32 0.72
CA GLY A 19 -15.01 2.57 -0.55
C GLY A 19 -14.72 4.04 -0.76
N VAL A 20 -13.48 4.35 -1.09
CA VAL A 20 -12.99 5.70 -1.43
C VAL A 20 -12.36 5.65 -2.82
N ASP A 21 -12.75 6.52 -3.74
CA ASP A 21 -12.16 6.59 -5.08
C ASP A 21 -12.26 8.02 -5.63
N ARG A 22 -11.44 8.34 -6.62
CA ARG A 22 -11.53 9.61 -7.37
C ARG A 22 -12.77 9.67 -8.27
N ARG A 23 -13.33 8.52 -8.63
CA ARG A 23 -14.47 8.37 -9.53
C ARG A 23 -15.70 7.92 -8.77
N SER A 24 -16.86 8.43 -9.18
CA SER A 24 -18.15 7.95 -8.66
C SER A 24 -18.50 6.62 -9.36
N LEU A 25 -18.31 5.51 -8.67
CA LEU A 25 -18.55 4.14 -9.15
C LEU A 25 -19.41 3.36 -8.15
N PRO A 26 -20.08 2.27 -8.58
CA PRO A 26 -20.80 1.40 -7.64
C PRO A 26 -19.89 0.90 -6.53
N GLY A 27 -20.34 1.08 -5.26
CA GLY A 27 -19.56 0.69 -4.07
C GLY A 27 -18.67 1.79 -3.50
N VAL A 28 -18.44 2.89 -4.22
CA VAL A 28 -17.74 4.08 -3.71
C VAL A 28 -18.70 4.89 -2.86
N ALA A 29 -18.34 5.10 -1.60
CA ALA A 29 -19.11 5.88 -0.64
C ALA A 29 -18.55 7.31 -0.50
N VAL A 30 -17.25 7.50 -0.72
CA VAL A 30 -16.57 8.80 -0.65
C VAL A 30 -15.82 9.03 -1.95
N VAL A 31 -16.20 10.09 -2.66
CA VAL A 31 -15.51 10.53 -3.88
C VAL A 31 -14.59 11.68 -3.52
N CYS A 32 -13.28 11.46 -3.58
CA CYS A 32 -12.28 12.49 -3.32
C CYS A 32 -10.97 12.23 -4.07
N ASP A 33 -10.20 13.27 -4.29
CA ASP A 33 -8.80 13.15 -4.69
C ASP A 33 -7.94 12.95 -3.43
N PHE A 34 -7.60 11.71 -3.14
CA PHE A 34 -6.87 11.34 -1.93
C PHE A 34 -5.40 11.81 -1.92
N GLU A 35 -4.87 12.37 -3.01
CA GLU A 35 -3.59 13.09 -3.00
C GLU A 35 -3.73 14.52 -2.47
N GLN A 36 -4.95 15.08 -2.47
CA GLN A 36 -5.24 16.39 -1.89
C GLN A 36 -5.65 16.28 -0.41
N GLY A 37 -5.72 15.06 0.13
CA GLY A 37 -6.12 14.77 1.50
C GLY A 37 -7.30 13.82 1.58
N LEU A 38 -7.50 13.25 2.77
CA LEU A 38 -8.57 12.31 3.06
C LEU A 38 -9.59 12.93 4.01
N PRO A 39 -10.90 12.92 3.68
CA PRO A 39 -11.94 13.59 4.46
C PRO A 39 -12.33 12.78 5.73
N PHE A 40 -11.34 12.32 6.48
CA PHE A 40 -11.50 11.58 7.73
C PHE A 40 -10.78 12.28 8.87
N LEU A 41 -11.32 12.14 10.09
CA LEU A 41 -10.72 12.70 11.28
C LEU A 41 -9.41 11.97 11.65
N ASP A 42 -8.53 12.67 12.36
CA ASP A 42 -7.32 12.10 12.91
C ASP A 42 -7.64 10.90 13.79
N GLY A 43 -6.91 9.80 13.60
CA GLY A 43 -7.04 8.61 14.45
C GLY A 43 -8.41 7.94 14.39
N SER A 44 -9.18 8.09 13.32
CA SER A 44 -10.54 7.53 13.20
C SER A 44 -10.62 6.19 12.45
N VAL A 45 -9.53 5.76 11.82
CA VAL A 45 -9.50 4.60 10.92
C VAL A 45 -8.72 3.45 11.54
N THR A 46 -9.33 2.27 11.59
CA THR A 46 -8.75 1.04 12.15
C THR A 46 -8.02 0.18 11.12
N ALA A 47 -8.44 0.25 9.86
CA ALA A 47 -7.78 -0.49 8.78
C ALA A 47 -7.92 0.24 7.43
N VAL A 48 -6.87 0.15 6.60
CA VAL A 48 -6.86 0.69 5.23
C VAL A 48 -6.39 -0.39 4.26
N TYR A 49 -7.06 -0.50 3.13
CA TYR A 49 -6.68 -1.37 2.02
C TYR A 49 -6.28 -0.52 0.82
N LEU A 50 -5.11 -0.81 0.25
CA LEU A 50 -4.50 -0.11 -0.88
C LEU A 50 -4.14 -1.13 -1.96
N HIS A 51 -5.06 -1.41 -2.87
CA HIS A 51 -4.83 -2.37 -3.94
C HIS A 51 -4.41 -1.64 -5.23
N ASN A 52 -3.14 -1.81 -5.60
CA ASN A 52 -2.52 -1.22 -6.80
C ASN A 52 -2.63 0.32 -6.89
N ILE A 53 -2.67 1.00 -5.74
CA ILE A 53 -2.81 2.46 -5.67
C ILE A 53 -1.46 3.15 -5.52
N VAL A 54 -0.55 2.61 -4.71
CA VAL A 54 0.71 3.29 -4.37
C VAL A 54 1.62 3.53 -5.58
N ALA A 55 1.49 2.73 -6.63
CA ALA A 55 2.25 2.91 -7.87
C ALA A 55 1.79 4.13 -8.69
N HIS A 56 0.58 4.64 -8.44
CA HIS A 56 0.01 5.80 -9.14
C HIS A 56 0.19 7.13 -8.39
N MET A 57 0.72 7.11 -7.15
CA MET A 57 0.85 8.33 -6.34
C MET A 57 1.99 9.22 -6.86
N ASP A 58 1.66 10.45 -7.23
CA ASP A 58 2.67 11.46 -7.59
C ASP A 58 3.49 11.88 -6.35
N ASP A 59 2.85 12.04 -5.20
CA ASP A 59 3.51 12.28 -3.91
C ASP A 59 3.15 11.19 -2.89
N LEU A 60 3.93 10.10 -2.93
CA LEU A 60 3.75 8.99 -1.99
C LEU A 60 4.05 9.40 -0.54
N VAL A 61 4.93 10.38 -0.32
CA VAL A 61 5.29 10.82 1.03
C VAL A 61 4.10 11.50 1.69
N THR A 62 3.54 12.53 1.04
CA THR A 62 2.35 13.23 1.54
C THR A 62 1.17 12.28 1.72
N PHE A 63 0.95 11.35 0.78
CA PHE A 63 -0.11 10.35 0.90
C PHE A 63 0.08 9.43 2.12
N MET A 64 1.29 8.95 2.39
CA MET A 64 1.57 8.10 3.55
C MET A 64 1.47 8.88 4.88
N GLU A 65 1.83 10.16 4.91
CA GLU A 65 1.62 11.03 6.07
C GLU A 65 0.14 11.22 6.36
N GLU A 66 -0.66 11.40 5.32
CA GLU A 66 -2.11 11.55 5.43
C GLU A 66 -2.78 10.23 5.91
N LEU A 67 -2.34 9.09 5.39
CA LEU A 67 -2.76 7.78 5.91
C LEU A 67 -2.41 7.63 7.39
N TYR A 68 -1.20 8.04 7.76
CA TYR A 68 -0.79 7.98 9.17
C TYR A 68 -1.65 8.88 10.04
N ARG A 69 -2.00 10.10 9.57
CA ARG A 69 -2.87 11.02 10.30
C ARG A 69 -4.21 10.40 10.65
N ILE A 70 -4.89 9.78 9.66
CA ILE A 70 -6.23 9.22 9.86
C ILE A 70 -6.25 7.89 10.63
N CYS A 71 -5.16 7.11 10.59
CA CYS A 71 -5.04 5.85 11.32
C CYS A 71 -5.07 6.06 12.83
N GLU A 72 -5.82 5.22 13.57
CA GLU A 72 -5.69 5.13 15.03
C GLU A 72 -4.39 4.40 15.44
N PRO A 73 -3.93 4.50 16.70
CA PRO A 73 -2.82 3.69 17.18
C PRO A 73 -3.09 2.20 16.98
N GLY A 74 -2.16 1.50 16.32
CA GLY A 74 -2.28 0.07 15.99
C GLY A 74 -3.09 -0.24 14.74
N ALA A 75 -3.62 0.76 14.02
CA ALA A 75 -4.32 0.56 12.76
C ALA A 75 -3.46 -0.18 11.72
N LYS A 76 -4.11 -1.02 10.91
CA LYS A 76 -3.44 -1.83 9.88
C LYS A 76 -3.60 -1.20 8.50
N VAL A 77 -2.52 -1.15 7.74
CA VAL A 77 -2.53 -0.74 6.34
C VAL A 77 -2.04 -1.90 5.47
N TYR A 78 -2.94 -2.42 4.63
CA TYR A 78 -2.68 -3.53 3.72
C TYR A 78 -2.41 -2.98 2.33
N VAL A 79 -1.16 -3.10 1.89
CA VAL A 79 -0.73 -2.62 0.58
C VAL A 79 -0.49 -3.82 -0.33
N ARG A 80 -1.15 -3.84 -1.47
CA ARG A 80 -0.81 -4.71 -2.61
C ARG A 80 -0.35 -3.85 -3.78
N THR A 81 0.79 -4.22 -4.38
CA THR A 81 1.36 -3.45 -5.48
C THR A 81 2.20 -4.34 -6.41
N PRO A 82 2.28 -4.04 -7.72
CA PRO A 82 3.24 -4.68 -8.59
C PRO A 82 4.66 -4.53 -8.05
N TYR A 83 5.43 -5.61 -8.12
CA TYR A 83 6.84 -5.55 -7.70
C TYR A 83 7.69 -4.87 -8.79
N TYR A 84 8.63 -4.01 -8.43
CA TYR A 84 9.40 -3.17 -9.36
C TYR A 84 9.99 -3.92 -10.56
N ALA A 85 10.45 -5.18 -10.36
CA ALA A 85 11.05 -6.01 -11.39
C ALA A 85 10.03 -6.91 -12.11
N SER A 86 8.74 -6.55 -12.12
CA SER A 86 7.69 -7.28 -12.82
C SER A 86 7.23 -6.57 -14.08
N ARG A 87 6.72 -7.34 -15.05
CA ARG A 87 6.04 -6.79 -16.22
C ARG A 87 4.84 -5.93 -15.80
N GLU A 88 4.15 -6.33 -14.77
CA GLU A 88 2.95 -5.67 -14.25
C GLU A 88 3.22 -4.24 -13.76
N ALA A 89 4.45 -3.96 -13.32
CA ALA A 89 4.84 -2.60 -12.93
C ALA A 89 4.92 -1.62 -14.13
N PHE A 90 5.05 -2.13 -15.37
CA PHE A 90 5.25 -1.33 -16.58
C PHE A 90 4.09 -1.39 -17.57
N VAL A 91 3.15 -2.30 -17.41
CA VAL A 91 2.01 -2.46 -18.35
C VAL A 91 1.03 -1.31 -18.26
N ASP A 92 0.82 -0.78 -17.07
CA ASP A 92 -0.06 0.36 -16.87
C ASP A 92 0.72 1.66 -17.10
N PRO A 93 0.36 2.47 -18.11
CA PRO A 93 1.07 3.73 -18.41
C PRO A 93 0.87 4.81 -17.36
N THR A 94 -0.04 4.61 -16.41
CA THR A 94 -0.29 5.55 -15.31
C THR A 94 0.51 5.22 -14.04
N HIS A 95 1.34 4.18 -14.07
CA HIS A 95 2.30 3.92 -13.01
C HIS A 95 3.46 4.93 -13.08
N VAL A 96 3.60 5.71 -12.05
CA VAL A 96 4.67 6.72 -11.91
C VAL A 96 5.78 6.27 -10.96
N ARG A 97 5.56 5.18 -10.18
CA ARG A 97 6.51 4.66 -9.19
C ARG A 97 6.73 3.16 -9.31
N TYR A 98 7.98 2.76 -9.15
CA TYR A 98 8.40 1.36 -9.09
C TYR A 98 8.71 1.00 -7.64
N ILE A 99 7.85 0.18 -7.04
CA ILE A 99 7.81 -0.08 -5.60
C ILE A 99 8.58 -1.34 -5.24
N THR A 100 9.41 -1.23 -4.21
CA THR A 100 10.12 -2.35 -3.58
C THR A 100 9.69 -2.51 -2.11
N GLU A 101 10.08 -3.60 -1.47
CA GLU A 101 9.89 -3.73 -0.02
C GLU A 101 10.59 -2.61 0.76
N ALA A 102 11.76 -2.18 0.31
CA ALA A 102 12.54 -1.12 0.94
C ALA A 102 11.87 0.28 0.84
N THR A 103 10.95 0.48 -0.11
CA THR A 103 10.20 1.73 -0.20
C THR A 103 9.44 2.03 1.09
N PHE A 104 8.89 0.99 1.74
CA PHE A 104 8.11 1.15 2.96
C PHE A 104 8.97 1.23 4.22
N GLU A 105 10.26 0.84 4.16
CA GLU A 105 11.20 1.02 5.26
C GLU A 105 11.42 2.51 5.59
N TYR A 106 11.26 3.41 4.60
CA TYR A 106 11.32 4.85 4.82
C TYR A 106 10.24 5.37 5.78
N PHE A 107 9.10 4.73 5.83
CA PHE A 107 7.98 5.11 6.69
C PHE A 107 7.99 4.43 8.06
N ASP A 108 8.94 3.50 8.29
CA ASP A 108 9.14 2.76 9.55
C ASP A 108 10.06 3.51 10.53
N TYR A 109 10.79 4.53 10.09
CA TYR A 109 11.71 5.30 10.92
C TYR A 109 11.12 6.65 11.29
N PRO A 110 10.80 6.92 12.59
CA PRO A 110 10.34 8.23 13.01
C PRO A 110 11.35 9.30 12.61
N ASN A 111 10.87 10.39 12.04
CA ASN A 111 11.68 11.56 11.66
C ASN A 111 12.76 11.32 10.60
N TYR A 112 12.75 10.18 9.88
CA TYR A 112 13.66 10.01 8.76
C TYR A 112 13.28 11.02 7.66
N TYR A 113 14.22 11.84 7.24
CA TYR A 113 13.99 12.99 6.34
C TYR A 113 12.85 13.94 6.76
N GLY A 114 12.54 14.02 8.06
CA GLY A 114 11.45 14.86 8.57
C GLY A 114 10.05 14.29 8.36
N LEU A 115 9.93 13.02 7.99
CA LEU A 115 8.64 12.35 7.82
C LEU A 115 7.86 12.26 9.13
N LYS A 116 6.56 12.52 9.05
CA LYS A 116 5.64 12.47 10.20
C LYS A 116 4.98 11.10 10.36
N THR A 117 5.65 10.05 9.92
CA THR A 117 5.14 8.68 9.96
C THR A 117 5.96 7.78 10.87
N ASN A 118 5.33 6.74 11.39
CA ASN A 118 5.97 5.62 12.08
C ASN A 118 5.12 4.37 11.82
N PHE A 119 5.26 3.83 10.60
CA PHE A 119 4.63 2.57 10.22
C PHE A 119 5.61 1.42 10.42
N LYS A 120 5.25 0.42 11.23
CA LYS A 120 6.02 -0.81 11.38
C LYS A 120 5.60 -1.83 10.33
N ILE A 121 6.54 -2.34 9.55
CA ILE A 121 6.30 -3.47 8.65
C ILE A 121 6.10 -4.72 9.51
N ARG A 122 4.90 -5.32 9.44
CA ARG A 122 4.54 -6.53 10.19
C ARG A 122 4.75 -7.79 9.36
N SER A 123 4.41 -7.73 8.08
CA SER A 123 4.64 -8.85 7.17
C SER A 123 4.86 -8.36 5.74
N THR A 124 5.58 -9.17 4.96
CA THR A 124 5.74 -8.97 3.52
C THR A 124 5.62 -10.32 2.83
N TYR A 125 4.71 -10.41 1.88
CA TYR A 125 4.51 -11.57 1.03
C TYR A 125 4.81 -11.22 -0.43
N PHE A 126 5.47 -12.15 -1.15
CA PHE A 126 5.85 -11.99 -2.55
C PHE A 126 5.17 -13.04 -3.41
N LYS A 127 4.37 -12.61 -4.37
CA LYS A 127 3.73 -13.49 -5.35
C LYS A 127 4.70 -13.80 -6.47
N MET A 128 5.38 -14.95 -6.34
CA MET A 128 6.33 -15.41 -7.34
C MET A 128 5.65 -16.07 -8.55
N ARG A 129 6.23 -15.90 -9.77
CA ARG A 129 5.82 -16.66 -10.97
C ARG A 129 6.28 -18.12 -10.88
N LYS A 130 5.55 -18.99 -11.56
CA LYS A 130 6.07 -20.33 -11.88
C LYS A 130 7.23 -20.19 -12.88
N PRO A 131 8.33 -20.96 -12.73
CA PRO A 131 8.54 -22.03 -11.74
C PRO A 131 9.06 -21.53 -10.38
N PHE A 132 9.44 -20.26 -10.23
CA PHE A 132 10.13 -19.69 -9.06
C PHE A 132 9.36 -19.87 -7.74
N LYS A 133 8.01 -19.90 -7.79
CA LYS A 133 7.19 -20.05 -6.58
C LYS A 133 7.39 -21.40 -5.87
N PHE A 134 7.92 -22.42 -6.56
CA PHE A 134 8.15 -23.76 -6.00
C PHE A 134 9.57 -23.95 -5.48
N MET A 135 10.41 -22.93 -5.60
CA MET A 135 11.79 -22.98 -5.13
C MET A 135 11.89 -22.67 -3.63
N PRO A 136 12.94 -23.14 -2.96
CA PRO A 136 13.23 -22.74 -1.58
C PRO A 136 13.30 -21.22 -1.43
N ALA A 137 12.89 -20.68 -0.25
CA ALA A 137 12.78 -19.25 0.02
C ALA A 137 14.09 -18.49 -0.26
N TYR A 138 15.25 -19.10 0.00
CA TYR A 138 16.56 -18.52 -0.31
C TYR A 138 16.69 -18.16 -1.81
N PHE A 139 16.34 -19.09 -2.70
CA PHE A 139 16.38 -18.86 -4.14
C PHE A 139 15.30 -17.86 -4.59
N GLN A 140 14.10 -17.93 -4.02
CA GLN A 140 13.05 -16.95 -4.31
C GLN A 140 13.52 -15.52 -3.99
N LYS A 141 14.17 -15.31 -2.82
CA LYS A 141 14.73 -14.01 -2.43
C LYS A 141 15.79 -13.53 -3.43
N ARG A 142 16.67 -14.43 -3.90
CA ARG A 142 17.69 -14.09 -4.89
C ARG A 142 17.07 -13.76 -6.25
N PHE A 143 16.17 -14.60 -6.74
CA PHE A 143 15.57 -14.42 -8.06
C PHE A 143 14.69 -13.19 -8.15
N ARG A 144 13.88 -12.85 -7.16
CA ARG A 144 13.07 -11.63 -7.21
C ARG A 144 13.91 -10.35 -7.29
N ARG A 145 15.15 -10.37 -6.74
CA ARG A 145 16.05 -9.21 -6.77
C ARG A 145 16.82 -9.06 -8.08
N TYR A 146 17.17 -10.17 -8.72
CA TYR A 146 18.11 -10.15 -9.84
C TYR A 146 17.53 -10.63 -11.17
N LEU A 147 16.37 -11.27 -11.17
CA LEU A 147 15.72 -11.73 -12.39
C LEU A 147 14.44 -10.92 -12.67
N TRP A 148 14.42 -10.35 -13.87
CA TRP A 148 13.23 -9.71 -14.39
C TRP A 148 12.04 -10.67 -14.38
N ASN A 149 10.88 -10.16 -13.91
CA ASN A 149 9.60 -10.86 -13.96
C ASN A 149 9.53 -12.19 -13.17
N ALA A 150 10.43 -12.42 -12.23
CA ALA A 150 10.37 -13.58 -11.33
C ALA A 150 9.30 -13.38 -10.23
N CYS A 151 9.09 -12.16 -9.76
CA CYS A 151 8.05 -11.78 -8.82
C CYS A 151 7.02 -10.92 -9.54
N ILE A 152 5.72 -11.12 -9.28
CA ILE A 152 4.62 -10.40 -9.93
C ILE A 152 4.24 -9.16 -9.12
N GLU A 153 3.89 -9.40 -7.86
CA GLU A 153 3.40 -8.39 -6.93
C GLU A 153 3.86 -8.71 -5.51
N MET A 154 3.75 -7.75 -4.62
CA MET A 154 3.96 -7.95 -3.20
C MET A 154 2.79 -7.42 -2.41
N ASP A 155 2.52 -8.10 -1.29
CA ASP A 155 1.61 -7.65 -0.25
C ASP A 155 2.44 -7.25 0.97
N ILE A 156 2.18 -6.07 1.54
CA ILE A 156 2.83 -5.59 2.75
C ILE A 156 1.76 -5.20 3.76
N GLU A 157 1.91 -5.67 4.99
CA GLU A 157 1.13 -5.21 6.13
C GLU A 157 1.96 -4.23 6.95
N LEU A 158 1.44 -3.02 7.10
CA LEU A 158 1.98 -1.98 7.95
C LEU A 158 1.08 -1.78 9.17
N GLU A 159 1.66 -1.35 10.28
CA GLU A 159 0.94 -0.95 11.49
C GLU A 159 1.32 0.45 11.89
N ALA A 160 0.33 1.31 12.10
CA ALA A 160 0.56 2.68 12.56
C ALA A 160 0.94 2.68 14.05
N VAL A 161 2.19 3.02 14.36
CA VAL A 161 2.69 3.14 15.73
C VAL A 161 2.63 4.60 16.15
N LYS A 162 1.63 4.95 16.97
CA LYS A 162 1.43 6.29 17.50
C LYS A 162 1.66 6.31 19.01
N PRO A 163 2.14 7.42 19.57
CA PRO A 163 2.11 7.61 21.01
C PRO A 163 0.67 7.59 21.49
N ILE A 164 0.44 6.94 22.62
CA ILE A 164 -0.86 6.88 23.32
C ILE A 164 -1.07 8.20 24.06
#